data_78bfd9bca5d116af2bee569490be79a0
#
_entry.id   78bfd9bca5d116af2bee569490be79a0
#
_cell.length_a   1.000
_cell.length_b   1.000
_cell.length_c   1.000
_cell.angle_alpha   90.00
_cell.angle_beta   90.00
_cell.angle_gamma   90.00
#
_symmetry.space_group_name_H-M   'P 1'
#
loop_
_entity.id
_entity.type
_entity.pdbx_description
1 polymer ?
#
loop_
_entity_poly.entity_id
_entity_poly.type
_entity_poly.pdbx_seq_one_letter_code
_entity_poly.pdbx_strand_id
1 'polypeptide(L)'
;MVDISNTILGKIVERKKEEFAERLKQRSYADLEQLARAATPARGFAQALHNKRPAVIAEIKKASPSKGIIRENFDPAEIAQQYEAAGAACLSVLTDVDFFQGADENIQIARSHCNLPALRKDFLIDPYGVVEARALHADCVLLIVSCLSDQQLEEMSETAFEHHLDVLVEVHDETELERALNLSERCILGVNNRNLKTFEVDLNTSLRLKNLLPPARLLVTESGIATPEDVRMMQDHEIHSFLVGESFMKQARPDHAFRDLFGHIDA
;
A
#
# COMPACT_ATOMS: atom_id res chain seq x y z
N MET A 1 -22.06 0.31 1.07
CA MET A 1 -21.00 -0.15 0.13
C MET A 1 -21.27 0.49 -1.22
N VAL A 2 -20.28 1.09 -1.84
CA VAL A 2 -20.42 1.66 -3.20
C VAL A 2 -20.61 0.50 -4.18
N ASP A 3 -21.52 0.65 -5.16
CA ASP A 3 -21.64 -0.35 -6.23
C ASP A 3 -20.42 -0.28 -7.15
N ILE A 4 -19.58 -1.31 -7.09
CA ILE A 4 -18.36 -1.47 -7.89
C ILE A 4 -18.50 -2.54 -8.98
N SER A 5 -19.68 -3.18 -9.12
CA SER A 5 -19.90 -4.38 -9.95
C SER A 5 -19.49 -4.21 -11.42
N ASN A 6 -19.65 -3.01 -11.98
CA ASN A 6 -19.32 -2.69 -13.38
C ASN A 6 -17.96 -1.99 -13.55
N THR A 7 -17.10 -1.99 -12.54
CA THR A 7 -15.78 -1.34 -12.56
C THR A 7 -14.67 -2.37 -12.68
N ILE A 8 -13.44 -1.89 -12.97
CA ILE A 8 -12.25 -2.74 -12.90
C ILE A 8 -12.05 -3.30 -11.48
N LEU A 9 -12.34 -2.48 -10.46
CA LEU A 9 -12.24 -2.89 -9.06
C LEU A 9 -13.19 -4.04 -8.73
N GLY A 10 -14.44 -4.00 -9.25
CA GLY A 10 -15.40 -5.09 -9.09
C GLY A 10 -14.88 -6.40 -9.70
N LYS A 11 -14.27 -6.34 -10.90
CA LYS A 11 -13.65 -7.51 -11.54
C LYS A 11 -12.50 -8.07 -10.71
N ILE A 12 -11.68 -7.20 -10.14
CA ILE A 12 -10.57 -7.61 -9.25
C ILE A 12 -11.12 -8.31 -8.01
N VAL A 13 -12.13 -7.74 -7.36
CA VAL A 13 -12.75 -8.32 -6.16
C VAL A 13 -13.34 -9.71 -6.45
N GLU A 14 -14.05 -9.89 -7.56
CA GLU A 14 -14.59 -11.21 -7.93
C GLU A 14 -13.46 -12.23 -8.18
N ARG A 15 -12.41 -11.83 -8.88
CA ARG A 15 -11.24 -12.70 -9.08
C ARG A 15 -10.55 -13.07 -7.77
N LYS A 16 -10.44 -12.12 -6.82
CA LYS A 16 -9.86 -12.39 -5.49
C LYS A 16 -10.70 -13.36 -4.68
N LYS A 17 -12.01 -13.36 -4.79
CA LYS A 17 -12.87 -14.38 -4.14
C LYS A 17 -12.53 -15.79 -4.62
N GLU A 18 -12.34 -15.97 -5.94
CA GLU A 18 -11.92 -17.24 -6.52
C GLU A 18 -10.52 -17.62 -6.03
N GLU A 19 -9.57 -16.70 -6.10
CA GLU A 19 -8.18 -16.91 -5.68
C GLU A 19 -8.09 -17.33 -4.22
N PHE A 20 -8.74 -16.62 -3.28
CA PHE A 20 -8.72 -17.00 -1.87
C PHE A 20 -9.42 -18.34 -1.60
N ALA A 21 -10.48 -18.65 -2.34
CA ALA A 21 -11.12 -19.97 -2.25
C ALA A 21 -10.20 -21.12 -2.72
N GLU A 22 -9.35 -20.87 -3.71
CA GLU A 22 -8.33 -21.82 -4.20
C GLU A 22 -7.16 -21.93 -3.20
N ARG A 23 -6.65 -20.81 -2.70
CA ARG A 23 -5.57 -20.77 -1.71
C ARG A 23 -5.94 -21.50 -0.42
N LEU A 24 -7.19 -21.34 0.06
CA LEU A 24 -7.69 -22.01 1.25
C LEU A 24 -7.73 -23.55 1.09
N LYS A 25 -7.96 -24.06 -0.13
CA LYS A 25 -7.90 -25.52 -0.41
C LYS A 25 -6.46 -26.04 -0.38
N GLN A 26 -5.49 -25.22 -0.78
CA GLN A 26 -4.07 -25.59 -0.81
C GLN A 26 -3.40 -25.48 0.55
N ARG A 27 -3.82 -24.52 1.37
CA ARG A 27 -3.26 -24.24 2.70
C ARG A 27 -4.36 -23.87 3.66
N SER A 28 -4.51 -24.67 4.73
CA SER A 28 -5.51 -24.38 5.76
C SER A 28 -5.18 -23.10 6.54
N TYR A 29 -6.20 -22.50 7.15
CA TYR A 29 -6.01 -21.33 8.03
C TYR A 29 -5.04 -21.65 9.18
N ALA A 30 -5.13 -22.86 9.76
CA ALA A 30 -4.25 -23.30 10.85
C ALA A 30 -2.77 -23.39 10.41
N ASP A 31 -2.51 -23.91 9.21
CA ASP A 31 -1.15 -23.97 8.68
C ASP A 31 -0.59 -22.56 8.42
N LEU A 32 -1.46 -21.66 7.92
CA LEU A 32 -1.10 -20.28 7.66
C LEU A 32 -0.77 -19.53 8.95
N GLU A 33 -1.55 -19.74 10.00
CA GLU A 33 -1.30 -19.25 11.36
C GLU A 33 0.09 -19.68 11.90
N GLN A 34 0.47 -20.93 11.68
CA GLN A 34 1.79 -21.41 12.09
C GLN A 34 2.92 -20.68 11.36
N LEU A 35 2.75 -20.47 10.05
CA LEU A 35 3.73 -19.72 9.25
C LEU A 35 3.80 -18.23 9.67
N ALA A 36 2.67 -17.61 9.94
CA ALA A 36 2.60 -16.23 10.41
C ALA A 36 3.32 -16.05 11.76
N ARG A 37 3.15 -17.00 12.69
CA ARG A 37 3.87 -17.01 13.98
C ARG A 37 5.37 -17.28 13.85
N ALA A 38 5.78 -18.06 12.86
CA ALA A 38 7.19 -18.34 12.58
C ALA A 38 7.89 -17.23 11.80
N ALA A 39 7.14 -16.27 11.25
CA ALA A 39 7.68 -15.17 10.48
C ALA A 39 8.55 -14.25 11.35
N THR A 40 9.59 -13.66 10.75
CA THR A 40 10.47 -12.69 11.44
C THR A 40 9.65 -11.53 12.02
N PRO A 41 10.05 -10.90 13.13
CA PRO A 41 9.32 -9.77 13.71
C PRO A 41 9.01 -8.67 12.68
N ALA A 42 7.84 -8.06 12.81
CA ALA A 42 7.46 -6.92 11.99
C ALA A 42 8.38 -5.72 12.27
N ARG A 43 8.67 -4.93 11.24
CA ARG A 43 9.65 -3.83 11.28
C ARG A 43 9.05 -2.48 11.66
N GLY A 44 7.75 -2.40 11.99
CA GLY A 44 7.09 -1.17 12.42
C GLY A 44 6.92 -0.17 11.28
N PHE A 45 5.96 -0.42 10.39
CA PHE A 45 5.71 0.39 9.21
C PHE A 45 5.23 1.80 9.57
N ALA A 46 4.27 1.93 10.49
CA ALA A 46 3.79 3.23 10.97
C ALA A 46 4.90 4.04 11.65
N GLN A 47 5.75 3.36 12.46
CA GLN A 47 6.87 4.02 13.12
C GLN A 47 7.89 4.57 12.13
N ALA A 48 8.18 3.83 11.05
CA ALA A 48 9.09 4.29 10.00
C ALA A 48 8.57 5.55 9.29
N LEU A 49 7.25 5.63 9.07
CA LEU A 49 6.62 6.84 8.52
C LEU A 49 6.68 8.03 9.48
N HIS A 50 6.53 7.80 10.78
CA HIS A 50 6.64 8.88 11.77
C HIS A 50 8.06 9.43 11.91
N ASN A 51 9.07 8.61 11.65
CA ASN A 51 10.48 8.97 11.87
C ASN A 51 11.08 9.80 10.72
N LYS A 52 10.42 9.90 9.58
CA LYS A 52 10.96 10.61 8.40
C LYS A 52 10.03 11.72 7.92
N ARG A 53 10.61 12.83 7.41
CA ARG A 53 9.89 13.93 6.76
C ARG A 53 10.71 14.50 5.62
N PRO A 54 10.29 14.32 4.36
CA PRO A 54 9.12 13.55 3.92
C PRO A 54 9.32 12.05 4.14
N ALA A 55 8.23 11.34 4.47
CA ALA A 55 8.21 9.89 4.56
C ALA A 55 7.70 9.30 3.24
N VAL A 56 8.52 8.52 2.56
CA VAL A 56 8.16 7.96 1.24
C VAL A 56 8.01 6.45 1.32
N ILE A 57 6.82 5.98 0.99
CA ILE A 57 6.54 4.58 0.68
C ILE A 57 6.84 4.39 -0.80
N ALA A 58 7.95 3.74 -1.11
CA ALA A 58 8.38 3.52 -2.49
C ALA A 58 7.80 2.21 -3.04
N GLU A 59 7.05 2.29 -4.13
CA GLU A 59 6.30 1.16 -4.65
C GLU A 59 7.10 0.36 -5.67
N ILE A 60 7.15 -0.97 -5.46
CA ILE A 60 7.72 -1.97 -6.37
C ILE A 60 6.59 -2.57 -7.19
N LYS A 61 6.48 -2.16 -8.45
CA LYS A 61 5.37 -2.50 -9.35
C LYS A 61 5.84 -2.75 -10.78
N LYS A 62 5.51 -3.94 -11.32
CA LYS A 62 5.86 -4.33 -12.68
C LYS A 62 4.88 -3.77 -13.71
N ALA A 63 3.58 -3.89 -13.43
CA ALA A 63 2.52 -3.52 -14.36
C ALA A 63 1.31 -2.92 -13.61
N SER A 64 0.37 -2.34 -14.35
CA SER A 64 -0.93 -1.92 -13.83
C SER A 64 -2.02 -2.00 -14.92
N PRO A 65 -3.31 -2.13 -14.55
CA PRO A 65 -4.42 -2.18 -15.52
C PRO A 65 -4.50 -0.96 -16.45
N SER A 66 -4.11 0.21 -15.95
CA SER A 66 -4.20 1.48 -16.70
C SER A 66 -3.01 1.74 -17.63
N LYS A 67 -1.85 1.08 -17.42
CA LYS A 67 -0.60 1.37 -18.14
C LYS A 67 0.03 0.13 -18.80
N GLY A 68 -0.46 -1.08 -18.51
CA GLY A 68 0.21 -2.31 -18.90
C GLY A 68 1.54 -2.48 -18.17
N ILE A 69 2.54 -3.04 -18.84
CA ILE A 69 3.88 -3.22 -18.30
C ILE A 69 4.54 -1.83 -18.15
N ILE A 70 4.95 -1.50 -16.92
CA ILE A 70 5.64 -0.25 -16.58
C ILE A 70 7.15 -0.47 -16.60
N ARG A 71 7.60 -1.65 -16.16
CA ARG A 71 9.02 -2.01 -16.08
C ARG A 71 9.25 -3.43 -16.58
N GLU A 72 9.96 -3.58 -17.71
CA GLU A 72 10.29 -4.88 -18.28
C GLU A 72 11.36 -5.61 -17.47
N ASN A 73 12.48 -4.93 -17.18
CA ASN A 73 13.55 -5.46 -16.32
C ASN A 73 13.17 -5.25 -14.85
N PHE A 74 12.40 -6.19 -14.33
CA PHE A 74 11.83 -6.12 -12.99
C PHE A 74 12.57 -7.06 -12.03
N ASP A 75 13.37 -6.47 -11.15
CA ASP A 75 14.09 -7.17 -10.07
C ASP A 75 13.74 -6.52 -8.72
N PRO A 76 12.87 -7.15 -7.91
CA PRO A 76 12.48 -6.62 -6.60
C PRO A 76 13.65 -6.44 -5.63
N ALA A 77 14.71 -7.27 -5.73
CA ALA A 77 15.88 -7.18 -4.85
C ALA A 77 16.67 -5.90 -5.14
N GLU A 78 17.01 -5.68 -6.41
CA GLU A 78 17.75 -4.49 -6.84
C GLU A 78 16.95 -3.21 -6.56
N ILE A 79 15.64 -3.20 -6.85
CA ILE A 79 14.78 -2.04 -6.64
C ILE A 79 14.68 -1.71 -5.14
N ALA A 80 14.54 -2.71 -4.27
CA ALA A 80 14.46 -2.51 -2.82
C ALA A 80 15.74 -1.87 -2.26
N GLN A 81 16.92 -2.36 -2.69
CA GLN A 81 18.22 -1.79 -2.32
C GLN A 81 18.36 -0.34 -2.81
N GLN A 82 17.92 -0.05 -4.04
CA GLN A 82 17.95 1.29 -4.60
C GLN A 82 17.07 2.25 -3.80
N TYR A 83 15.86 1.84 -3.39
CA TYR A 83 14.97 2.65 -2.58
C TYR A 83 15.50 2.89 -1.17
N GLU A 84 16.08 1.87 -0.52
CA GLU A 84 16.74 2.05 0.78
C GLU A 84 17.88 3.05 0.69
N ALA A 85 18.76 2.91 -0.30
CA ALA A 85 19.88 3.83 -0.53
C ALA A 85 19.45 5.24 -0.94
N ALA A 86 18.22 5.42 -1.46
CA ALA A 86 17.65 6.71 -1.77
C ALA A 86 16.99 7.39 -0.57
N GLY A 87 16.80 6.68 0.55
CA GLY A 87 16.22 7.21 1.78
C GLY A 87 14.72 6.97 1.95
N ALA A 88 14.12 6.02 1.20
CA ALA A 88 12.74 5.62 1.42
C ALA A 88 12.47 5.26 2.89
N ALA A 89 11.26 5.50 3.37
CA ALA A 89 10.83 5.10 4.71
C ALA A 89 10.33 3.66 4.73
N CYS A 90 9.57 3.28 3.71
CA CYS A 90 8.92 1.98 3.58
C CYS A 90 8.88 1.54 2.12
N LEU A 91 8.58 0.26 1.91
CA LEU A 91 8.25 -0.30 0.59
C LEU A 91 6.74 -0.58 0.49
N SER A 92 6.20 -0.47 -0.73
CA SER A 92 4.91 -1.03 -1.12
C SER A 92 5.16 -2.05 -2.22
N VAL A 93 4.79 -3.31 -2.02
CA VAL A 93 5.13 -4.39 -2.95
C VAL A 93 3.87 -5.01 -3.51
N LEU A 94 3.67 -4.90 -4.84
CA LEU A 94 2.54 -5.50 -5.53
C LEU A 94 2.67 -7.01 -5.53
N THR A 95 1.64 -7.70 -4.99
CA THR A 95 1.54 -9.17 -5.00
C THR A 95 0.41 -9.69 -5.89
N ASP A 96 -0.52 -8.84 -6.33
CA ASP A 96 -1.56 -9.22 -7.28
C ASP A 96 -0.96 -9.69 -8.61
N VAL A 97 -1.31 -10.93 -9.03
CA VAL A 97 -0.76 -11.58 -10.22
C VAL A 97 -1.48 -11.14 -11.48
N ASP A 98 -2.81 -11.23 -11.48
CA ASP A 98 -3.61 -11.15 -12.71
C ASP A 98 -3.67 -9.73 -13.29
N PHE A 99 -3.71 -8.71 -12.44
CA PHE A 99 -3.89 -7.32 -12.86
C PHE A 99 -2.62 -6.47 -12.78
N PHE A 100 -1.66 -6.87 -11.94
CA PHE A 100 -0.42 -6.09 -11.72
C PHE A 100 0.85 -6.86 -12.03
N GLN A 101 0.76 -8.12 -12.47
CA GLN A 101 1.90 -9.02 -12.71
C GLN A 101 2.84 -9.08 -11.51
N GLY A 102 2.26 -9.03 -10.30
CA GLY A 102 2.96 -9.21 -9.04
C GLY A 102 3.18 -10.69 -8.72
N ALA A 103 3.74 -10.96 -7.56
CA ALA A 103 3.90 -12.30 -7.01
C ALA A 103 4.11 -12.18 -5.49
N ASP A 104 3.66 -13.19 -4.74
CA ASP A 104 3.84 -13.24 -3.28
C ASP A 104 5.33 -13.23 -2.90
N GLU A 105 6.18 -13.89 -3.69
CA GLU A 105 7.63 -13.95 -3.49
C GLU A 105 8.30 -12.57 -3.58
N ASN A 106 7.73 -11.62 -4.30
CA ASN A 106 8.31 -10.29 -4.46
C ASN A 106 8.49 -9.58 -3.11
N ILE A 107 7.56 -9.76 -2.18
CA ILE A 107 7.66 -9.13 -0.85
C ILE A 107 8.79 -9.75 -0.03
N GLN A 108 8.94 -11.09 -0.09
CA GLN A 108 10.01 -11.80 0.61
C GLN A 108 11.38 -11.45 0.01
N ILE A 109 11.48 -11.37 -1.33
CA ILE A 109 12.70 -10.97 -2.03
C ILE A 109 13.09 -9.54 -1.64
N ALA A 110 12.18 -8.58 -1.78
CA ALA A 110 12.45 -7.18 -1.43
C ALA A 110 12.89 -7.05 0.03
N ARG A 111 12.17 -7.69 0.95
CA ARG A 111 12.43 -7.61 2.40
C ARG A 111 13.73 -8.30 2.82
N SER A 112 14.21 -9.30 2.08
CA SER A 112 15.49 -9.97 2.34
C SER A 112 16.71 -9.16 1.86
N HIS A 113 16.50 -8.16 1.00
CA HIS A 113 17.58 -7.36 0.41
C HIS A 113 17.66 -5.92 0.93
N CYS A 114 16.77 -5.53 1.86
CA CYS A 114 16.82 -4.24 2.55
C CYS A 114 16.24 -4.35 3.96
N ASN A 115 16.39 -3.29 4.77
CA ASN A 115 15.84 -3.22 6.13
C ASN A 115 14.51 -2.47 6.20
N LEU A 116 14.01 -1.95 5.10
CA LEU A 116 12.75 -1.20 5.08
C LEU A 116 11.55 -2.09 5.43
N PRO A 117 10.58 -1.59 6.20
CA PRO A 117 9.31 -2.27 6.37
C PRO A 117 8.52 -2.29 5.06
N ALA A 118 7.76 -3.37 4.83
CA ALA A 118 7.09 -3.62 3.57
C ALA A 118 5.57 -3.78 3.74
N LEU A 119 4.82 -3.01 2.96
CA LEU A 119 3.38 -3.15 2.75
C LEU A 119 3.12 -4.22 1.69
N ARG A 120 2.25 -5.20 1.99
CA ARG A 120 1.63 -6.04 0.95
C ARG A 120 0.57 -5.23 0.22
N LYS A 121 0.87 -4.82 -0.99
CA LYS A 121 -0.06 -4.08 -1.86
C LYS A 121 -0.87 -5.08 -2.69
N ASP A 122 -2.04 -5.43 -2.21
CA ASP A 122 -2.97 -6.40 -2.80
C ASP A 122 -4.42 -6.03 -2.44
N PHE A 123 -5.39 -6.72 -3.04
CA PHE A 123 -6.82 -6.53 -2.75
C PHE A 123 -7.28 -7.58 -1.74
N LEU A 124 -7.05 -7.29 -0.47
CA LEU A 124 -7.46 -8.18 0.61
C LEU A 124 -8.96 -8.01 0.88
N ILE A 125 -9.71 -9.12 0.88
CA ILE A 125 -11.17 -9.14 1.05
C ILE A 125 -11.63 -10.12 2.13
N ASP A 126 -10.67 -10.81 2.76
CA ASP A 126 -10.90 -11.87 3.74
C ASP A 126 -9.75 -11.89 4.76
N PRO A 127 -10.01 -12.18 6.06
CA PRO A 127 -8.96 -12.30 7.08
C PRO A 127 -7.84 -13.29 6.74
N TYR A 128 -8.14 -14.32 5.93
CA TYR A 128 -7.12 -15.25 5.41
C TYR A 128 -5.98 -14.50 4.73
N GLY A 129 -6.30 -13.50 3.88
CA GLY A 129 -5.29 -12.71 3.19
C GLY A 129 -4.44 -11.85 4.13
N VAL A 130 -4.98 -11.43 5.27
CA VAL A 130 -4.25 -10.70 6.31
C VAL A 130 -3.22 -11.61 6.99
N VAL A 131 -3.64 -12.81 7.41
CA VAL A 131 -2.73 -13.80 8.01
C VAL A 131 -1.67 -14.26 7.00
N GLU A 132 -2.07 -14.43 5.72
CA GLU A 132 -1.14 -14.75 4.65
C GLU A 132 -0.10 -13.64 4.45
N ALA A 133 -0.48 -12.36 4.51
CA ALA A 133 0.48 -11.27 4.44
C ALA A 133 1.54 -11.38 5.53
N ARG A 134 1.14 -11.74 6.75
CA ARG A 134 2.09 -11.96 7.85
C ARG A 134 3.00 -13.15 7.58
N ALA A 135 2.46 -14.26 7.06
CA ALA A 135 3.23 -15.45 6.68
C ALA A 135 4.24 -15.15 5.56
N LEU A 136 3.93 -14.20 4.68
CA LEU A 136 4.82 -13.67 3.64
C LEU A 136 5.83 -12.63 4.17
N HIS A 137 5.86 -12.41 5.49
CA HIS A 137 6.72 -11.44 6.17
C HIS A 137 6.36 -9.97 5.90
N ALA A 138 5.14 -9.65 5.49
CA ALA A 138 4.69 -8.25 5.44
C ALA A 138 4.77 -7.59 6.82
N ASP A 139 4.91 -6.27 6.81
CA ASP A 139 4.90 -5.41 8.00
C ASP A 139 3.61 -4.57 8.07
N CYS A 140 2.94 -4.43 6.93
CA CYS A 140 1.68 -3.69 6.79
C CYS A 140 0.79 -4.34 5.73
N VAL A 141 -0.52 -4.18 5.89
CA VAL A 141 -1.53 -4.58 4.90
C VAL A 141 -2.33 -3.39 4.41
N LEU A 142 -2.89 -3.53 3.20
CA LEU A 142 -3.79 -2.56 2.60
C LEU A 142 -5.24 -3.02 2.78
N LEU A 143 -6.10 -2.15 3.30
CA LEU A 143 -7.55 -2.30 3.31
C LEU A 143 -8.19 -1.18 2.50
N ILE A 144 -8.87 -1.52 1.41
CA ILE A 144 -9.50 -0.55 0.51
C ILE A 144 -10.98 -0.43 0.87
N VAL A 145 -11.40 0.74 1.35
CA VAL A 145 -12.75 0.96 1.90
C VAL A 145 -13.85 0.66 0.88
N SER A 146 -13.65 0.99 -0.39
CA SER A 146 -14.61 0.68 -1.45
C SER A 146 -14.81 -0.82 -1.72
N CYS A 147 -13.84 -1.67 -1.34
CA CYS A 147 -13.92 -3.12 -1.53
C CYS A 147 -14.59 -3.86 -0.37
N LEU A 148 -14.68 -3.24 0.81
CA LEU A 148 -15.01 -3.89 2.07
C LEU A 148 -16.26 -3.31 2.73
N SER A 149 -17.04 -4.13 3.42
CA SER A 149 -18.04 -3.68 4.37
C SER A 149 -17.40 -3.17 5.66
N ASP A 150 -18.17 -2.43 6.49
CA ASP A 150 -17.66 -1.93 7.76
C ASP A 150 -17.25 -3.08 8.70
N GLN A 151 -18.03 -4.16 8.72
CA GLN A 151 -17.70 -5.37 9.47
C GLN A 151 -16.38 -6.01 9.00
N GLN A 152 -16.15 -6.09 7.68
CA GLN A 152 -14.89 -6.62 7.14
C GLN A 152 -13.71 -5.71 7.46
N LEU A 153 -13.88 -4.39 7.38
CA LEU A 153 -12.84 -3.41 7.73
C LEU A 153 -12.41 -3.57 9.19
N GLU A 154 -13.38 -3.68 10.11
CA GLU A 154 -13.14 -3.90 11.54
C GLU A 154 -12.43 -5.25 11.78
N GLU A 155 -13.03 -6.36 11.33
CA GLU A 155 -12.48 -7.72 11.50
C GLU A 155 -11.05 -7.85 10.95
N MET A 156 -10.81 -7.34 9.74
CA MET A 156 -9.50 -7.46 9.09
C MET A 156 -8.45 -6.55 9.73
N SER A 157 -8.83 -5.37 10.22
CA SER A 157 -7.91 -4.49 10.95
C SER A 157 -7.54 -5.07 12.31
N GLU A 158 -8.48 -5.67 13.04
CA GLU A 158 -8.21 -6.36 14.29
C GLU A 158 -7.31 -7.58 14.07
N THR A 159 -7.62 -8.42 13.06
CA THR A 159 -6.76 -9.55 12.65
C THR A 159 -5.34 -9.09 12.34
N ALA A 160 -5.18 -7.97 11.63
CA ALA A 160 -3.85 -7.42 11.34
C ALA A 160 -3.10 -7.04 12.63
N PHE A 161 -3.77 -6.39 13.58
CA PHE A 161 -3.16 -6.00 14.86
C PHE A 161 -2.78 -7.20 15.74
N GLU A 162 -3.58 -8.26 15.73
CA GLU A 162 -3.27 -9.52 16.43
C GLU A 162 -1.99 -10.17 15.88
N HIS A 163 -1.76 -10.02 14.56
CA HIS A 163 -0.57 -10.49 13.88
C HIS A 163 0.59 -9.47 13.83
N HIS A 164 0.51 -8.39 14.61
CA HIS A 164 1.52 -7.32 14.68
C HIS A 164 1.78 -6.62 13.35
N LEU A 165 0.79 -6.60 12.45
CA LEU A 165 0.83 -5.82 11.22
C LEU A 165 0.29 -4.41 11.46
N ASP A 166 0.88 -3.42 10.80
CA ASP A 166 0.25 -2.12 10.62
C ASP A 166 -0.80 -2.19 9.50
N VAL A 167 -1.73 -1.24 9.48
CA VAL A 167 -2.83 -1.20 8.51
C VAL A 167 -2.87 0.15 7.82
N LEU A 168 -2.79 0.14 6.49
CA LEU A 168 -3.06 1.28 5.62
C LEU A 168 -4.48 1.16 5.09
N VAL A 169 -5.36 2.10 5.47
CA VAL A 169 -6.76 2.14 5.03
C VAL A 169 -6.89 3.16 3.91
N GLU A 170 -7.15 2.68 2.69
CA GLU A 170 -7.23 3.51 1.49
C GLU A 170 -8.65 4.03 1.29
N VAL A 171 -8.79 5.35 1.11
CA VAL A 171 -10.03 6.09 0.86
C VAL A 171 -9.93 6.99 -0.37
N HIS A 172 -11.07 7.28 -1.02
CA HIS A 172 -11.14 8.08 -2.24
C HIS A 172 -12.04 9.33 -2.11
N ASP A 173 -12.93 9.35 -1.13
CA ASP A 173 -13.87 10.44 -0.90
C ASP A 173 -14.26 10.59 0.58
N GLU A 174 -15.11 11.58 0.86
CA GLU A 174 -15.57 11.90 2.21
C GLU A 174 -16.37 10.75 2.84
N THR A 175 -17.18 10.06 2.06
CA THR A 175 -18.03 8.95 2.55
C THR A 175 -17.15 7.77 2.99
N GLU A 176 -16.13 7.44 2.20
CA GLU A 176 -15.15 6.41 2.57
C GLU A 176 -14.30 6.84 3.77
N LEU A 177 -13.93 8.13 3.85
CA LEU A 177 -13.22 8.68 4.99
C LEU A 177 -14.05 8.56 6.29
N GLU A 178 -15.33 8.91 6.28
CA GLU A 178 -16.21 8.76 7.44
C GLU A 178 -16.24 7.31 7.95
N ARG A 179 -16.28 6.33 7.05
CA ARG A 179 -16.21 4.91 7.39
C ARG A 179 -14.86 4.52 8.00
N ALA A 180 -13.76 4.98 7.40
CA ALA A 180 -12.41 4.73 7.89
C ALA A 180 -12.13 5.35 9.26
N LEU A 181 -12.75 6.47 9.59
CA LEU A 181 -12.61 7.15 10.89
C LEU A 181 -13.26 6.39 12.06
N ASN A 182 -14.15 5.44 11.79
CA ASN A 182 -14.71 4.54 12.82
C ASN A 182 -13.73 3.43 13.22
N LEU A 183 -12.67 3.19 12.45
CA LEU A 183 -11.64 2.23 12.78
C LEU A 183 -10.66 2.78 13.84
N SER A 184 -9.89 1.88 14.44
CA SER A 184 -8.83 2.21 15.39
C SER A 184 -7.94 3.35 14.90
N GLU A 185 -7.56 4.26 15.81
CA GLU A 185 -6.60 5.34 15.52
C GLU A 185 -5.20 4.82 15.13
N ARG A 186 -4.90 3.56 15.37
CA ARG A 186 -3.69 2.87 14.90
C ARG A 186 -3.64 2.70 13.38
N CYS A 187 -4.81 2.72 12.69
CA CYS A 187 -4.84 2.64 11.24
C CYS A 187 -4.23 3.91 10.63
N ILE A 188 -3.32 3.73 9.68
CA ILE A 188 -2.79 4.78 8.81
C ILE A 188 -3.86 5.07 7.76
N LEU A 189 -4.13 6.34 7.47
CA LEU A 189 -5.06 6.71 6.40
C LEU A 189 -4.32 6.98 5.10
N GLY A 190 -4.71 6.29 4.04
CA GLY A 190 -4.25 6.52 2.67
C GLY A 190 -5.32 7.26 1.88
N VAL A 191 -4.99 8.41 1.30
CA VAL A 191 -5.89 9.08 0.35
C VAL A 191 -5.38 8.83 -1.05
N ASN A 192 -6.15 8.05 -1.82
CA ASN A 192 -5.82 7.80 -3.21
C ASN A 192 -6.44 8.87 -4.11
N ASN A 193 -5.57 9.71 -4.69
CA ASN A 193 -5.97 10.78 -5.61
C ASN A 193 -6.47 10.27 -6.96
N ARG A 194 -6.34 8.97 -7.24
CA ARG A 194 -6.83 8.36 -8.47
C ARG A 194 -8.24 7.82 -8.28
N ASN A 195 -9.18 8.33 -9.06
CA ASN A 195 -10.53 7.77 -9.14
C ASN A 195 -10.45 6.37 -9.79
N LEU A 196 -10.88 5.33 -9.07
CA LEU A 196 -10.78 3.95 -9.56
C LEU A 196 -11.80 3.60 -10.66
N LYS A 197 -12.75 4.50 -10.95
CA LYS A 197 -13.74 4.33 -12.03
C LYS A 197 -13.29 5.00 -13.33
N THR A 198 -12.76 6.23 -13.24
CA THR A 198 -12.38 7.06 -14.42
C THR A 198 -10.89 7.05 -14.69
N PHE A 199 -10.06 6.62 -13.71
CA PHE A 199 -8.60 6.73 -13.68
C PHE A 199 -8.06 8.16 -13.68
N GLU A 200 -8.91 9.16 -13.57
CA GLU A 200 -8.50 10.56 -13.40
C GLU A 200 -7.81 10.74 -12.05
N VAL A 201 -6.82 11.63 -12.03
CA VAL A 201 -6.03 11.94 -10.85
C VAL A 201 -6.23 13.41 -10.49
N ASP A 202 -6.65 13.66 -9.23
CA ASP A 202 -6.81 15.01 -8.69
C ASP A 202 -6.16 15.09 -7.29
N LEU A 203 -5.04 15.80 -7.21
CA LEU A 203 -4.30 16.00 -5.96
C LEU A 203 -5.10 16.80 -4.91
N ASN A 204 -6.11 17.58 -5.33
CA ASN A 204 -7.02 18.26 -4.40
C ASN A 204 -7.82 17.28 -3.53
N THR A 205 -7.94 16.02 -3.92
CA THR A 205 -8.58 14.99 -3.09
C THR A 205 -7.87 14.86 -1.74
N SER A 206 -6.54 14.73 -1.74
CA SER A 206 -5.76 14.68 -0.49
C SER A 206 -5.89 15.96 0.33
N LEU A 207 -5.85 17.13 -0.31
CA LEU A 207 -5.99 18.42 0.37
C LEU A 207 -7.36 18.58 1.03
N ARG A 208 -8.41 18.20 0.31
CA ARG A 208 -9.79 18.27 0.79
C ARG A 208 -10.03 17.34 1.97
N LEU A 209 -9.61 16.08 1.86
CA LEU A 209 -9.81 15.08 2.91
C LEU A 209 -8.94 15.34 4.15
N LYS A 210 -7.72 15.88 3.98
CA LYS A 210 -6.86 16.28 5.08
C LYS A 210 -7.56 17.24 6.05
N ASN A 211 -8.35 18.18 5.54
CA ASN A 211 -9.06 19.17 6.35
C ASN A 211 -10.17 18.57 7.23
N LEU A 212 -10.57 17.33 6.98
CA LEU A 212 -11.59 16.61 7.74
C LEU A 212 -10.99 15.67 8.78
N LEU A 213 -9.65 15.53 8.80
CA LEU A 213 -8.95 14.60 9.68
C LEU A 213 -8.67 15.20 11.05
N PRO A 214 -8.72 14.38 12.12
CA PRO A 214 -8.14 14.74 13.41
C PRO A 214 -6.65 15.07 13.25
N PRO A 215 -6.11 16.09 13.95
CA PRO A 215 -4.73 16.58 13.75
C PRO A 215 -3.64 15.53 13.94
N ALA A 216 -3.87 14.52 14.78
CA ALA A 216 -2.86 13.48 15.09
C ALA A 216 -2.89 12.29 14.11
N ARG A 217 -3.83 12.25 13.16
CA ARG A 217 -3.98 11.09 12.27
C ARG A 217 -2.90 11.09 11.18
N LEU A 218 -2.16 9.99 11.10
CA LEU A 218 -1.16 9.80 10.05
C LEU A 218 -1.87 9.64 8.69
N LEU A 219 -1.53 10.52 7.75
CA LEU A 219 -2.07 10.54 6.40
C LEU A 219 -0.97 10.29 5.37
N VAL A 220 -1.23 9.38 4.46
CA VAL A 220 -0.43 9.11 3.26
C VAL A 220 -1.20 9.58 2.03
N THR A 221 -0.60 10.39 1.17
CA THR A 221 -1.16 10.72 -0.15
C THR A 221 -0.66 9.72 -1.18
N GLU A 222 -1.57 9.17 -1.98
CA GLU A 222 -1.29 8.14 -2.98
C GLU A 222 -1.71 8.59 -4.37
N SER A 223 -0.95 8.20 -5.38
CA SER A 223 -1.15 8.55 -6.79
C SER A 223 -0.99 10.04 -7.11
N GLY A 224 -0.47 10.32 -8.30
CA GLY A 224 -0.43 11.67 -8.87
C GLY A 224 0.80 12.51 -8.53
N ILE A 225 1.60 12.14 -7.56
CA ILE A 225 2.84 12.84 -7.23
C ILE A 225 3.88 12.56 -8.31
N ALA A 226 4.20 13.57 -9.11
CA ALA A 226 5.05 13.44 -10.30
C ALA A 226 6.15 14.50 -10.40
N THR A 227 6.01 15.63 -9.70
CA THR A 227 6.96 16.73 -9.73
C THR A 227 7.34 17.21 -8.33
N PRO A 228 8.50 17.85 -8.14
CA PRO A 228 8.83 18.47 -6.85
C PRO A 228 7.81 19.53 -6.40
N GLU A 229 7.11 20.16 -7.35
CA GLU A 229 6.03 21.11 -7.09
C GLU A 229 4.85 20.42 -6.41
N ASP A 230 4.48 19.19 -6.84
CA ASP A 230 3.42 18.40 -6.21
C ASP A 230 3.79 18.06 -4.75
N VAL A 231 5.06 17.70 -4.53
CA VAL A 231 5.57 17.42 -3.18
C VAL A 231 5.48 18.67 -2.30
N ARG A 232 5.95 19.83 -2.79
CA ARG A 232 5.86 21.09 -2.04
C ARG A 232 4.41 21.46 -1.73
N MET A 233 3.51 21.35 -2.71
CA MET A 233 2.09 21.62 -2.51
C MET A 233 1.51 20.78 -1.38
N MET A 234 1.82 19.48 -1.30
CA MET A 234 1.37 18.63 -0.21
C MET A 234 1.98 19.03 1.14
N GLN A 235 3.28 19.34 1.17
CA GLN A 235 3.99 19.75 2.37
C GLN A 235 3.48 21.08 2.94
N ASP A 236 3.13 22.04 2.06
CA ASP A 236 2.53 23.32 2.45
C ASP A 236 1.17 23.15 3.13
N HIS A 237 0.51 21.99 2.91
CA HIS A 237 -0.73 21.59 3.57
C HIS A 237 -0.53 20.52 4.67
N GLU A 238 0.69 20.42 5.22
CA GLU A 238 1.05 19.49 6.29
C GLU A 238 0.86 18.00 5.94
N ILE A 239 0.92 17.64 4.66
CA ILE A 239 0.96 16.25 4.19
C ILE A 239 2.42 15.89 3.90
N HIS A 240 3.00 15.01 4.72
CA HIS A 240 4.43 14.67 4.68
C HIS A 240 4.70 13.20 4.38
N SER A 241 3.67 12.38 4.19
CA SER A 241 3.83 10.98 3.82
C SER A 241 3.23 10.69 2.45
N PHE A 242 3.98 9.98 1.61
CA PHE A 242 3.71 9.80 0.19
C PHE A 242 3.83 8.33 -0.20
N LEU A 243 2.90 7.80 -1.00
CA LEU A 243 3.07 6.53 -1.69
C LEU A 243 3.26 6.79 -3.18
N VAL A 244 4.45 6.47 -3.70
CA VAL A 244 4.85 6.78 -5.08
C VAL A 244 5.41 5.53 -5.76
N GLY A 245 4.87 5.22 -6.92
CA GLY A 245 5.29 4.06 -7.73
C GLY A 245 5.54 4.40 -9.20
N GLU A 246 4.51 4.87 -9.90
CA GLU A 246 4.55 5.05 -11.35
C GLU A 246 5.71 5.96 -11.80
N SER A 247 5.92 7.07 -11.10
CA SER A 247 6.99 8.04 -11.39
C SER A 247 8.38 7.42 -11.27
N PHE A 248 8.57 6.50 -10.32
CA PHE A 248 9.85 5.82 -10.10
C PHE A 248 10.06 4.65 -11.06
N MET A 249 9.04 3.80 -11.21
CA MET A 249 9.16 2.55 -11.98
C MET A 249 9.35 2.77 -13.48
N LYS A 250 8.91 3.90 -14.01
CA LYS A 250 9.13 4.28 -15.42
C LYS A 250 10.59 4.62 -15.75
N GLN A 251 11.39 4.97 -14.76
CA GLN A 251 12.77 5.39 -14.96
C GLN A 251 13.73 4.19 -14.89
N ALA A 252 14.81 4.25 -15.64
CA ALA A 252 15.83 3.19 -15.62
C ALA A 252 16.42 2.99 -14.21
N ARG A 253 16.57 4.08 -13.47
CA ARG A 253 17.11 4.13 -12.10
C ARG A 253 16.02 4.71 -11.15
N PRO A 254 15.26 3.85 -10.45
CA PRO A 254 14.24 4.28 -9.49
C PRO A 254 14.79 5.18 -8.36
N ASP A 255 16.01 4.92 -7.90
CA ASP A 255 16.68 5.74 -6.88
C ASP A 255 16.99 7.17 -7.36
N HIS A 256 17.35 7.34 -8.63
CA HIS A 256 17.53 8.69 -9.20
C HIS A 256 16.19 9.42 -9.29
N ALA A 257 15.15 8.75 -9.81
CA ALA A 257 13.81 9.33 -9.87
C ALA A 257 13.27 9.72 -8.49
N PHE A 258 13.58 8.93 -7.46
CA PHE A 258 13.25 9.24 -6.08
C PHE A 258 13.94 10.54 -5.63
N ARG A 259 15.27 10.67 -5.85
CA ARG A 259 16.02 11.87 -5.48
C ARG A 259 15.63 13.09 -6.29
N ASP A 260 15.29 12.93 -7.56
CA ASP A 260 14.80 14.03 -8.41
C ASP A 260 13.49 14.60 -7.88
N LEU A 261 12.63 13.74 -7.29
CA LEU A 261 11.33 14.13 -6.77
C LEU A 261 11.39 14.70 -5.34
N PHE A 262 12.13 14.06 -4.44
CA PHE A 262 12.15 14.38 -3.01
C PHE A 262 13.43 15.05 -2.53
N GLY A 263 14.46 15.16 -3.38
CA GLY A 263 15.77 15.60 -2.96
C GLY A 263 16.55 14.53 -2.20
N HIS A 264 17.60 14.95 -1.50
CA HIS A 264 18.38 14.05 -0.65
C HIS A 264 17.67 13.91 0.70
N ILE A 265 17.25 12.71 1.03
CA ILE A 265 16.70 12.37 2.36
C ILE A 265 17.77 11.54 3.07
N ASP A 266 18.21 12.02 4.23
CA ASP A 266 19.19 11.28 5.04
C ASP A 266 18.60 9.93 5.48
N ALA A 267 19.43 8.87 5.39
CA ALA A 267 19.04 7.50 5.63
C ALA A 267 18.75 7.21 7.12
#